data_b9965caeb75866346b41fde76514844c
#
_entry.id   b9965caeb75866346b41fde76514844c
#
_cell.length_a   1.000
_cell.length_b   1.000
_cell.length_c   1.000
_cell.angle_alpha   90.00
_cell.angle_beta   90.00
_cell.angle_gamma   90.00
#
_symmetry.space_group_name_H-M   'P 1'
#
loop_
_entity.id
_entity.type
_entity.pdbx_description
1 polymer ?
#
loop_
_entity_poly.entity_id
_entity_poly.type
_entity_poly.pdbx_seq_one_letter_code
_entity_poly.pdbx_strand_id
1 'polypeptide(L)'
;MKAKIAIVGSGNIGWALKQLLKKDYDLKQGDIEDGFDANDISQVKDFLKGVDAVISAGPFAVNKNIASVAAENGIAYFDLTEDVETTEYIRSLKSENILMPQCGLAPGAINICAAGMMNQFDSVNEVLMRVGALPRFTTNEMSYYLSWSTNGLINEYCNEADAIYEGKSVKVMPLEGAEKIVIEGESFEAFNTSGGLSLIHI
;
A
#
# COMPACT_ATOMS: atom_id res chain seq x y z
N MET A 1 -0.58 29.41 0.78
CA MET A 1 0.48 28.66 1.53
C MET A 1 0.46 27.24 0.96
N LYS A 2 1.61 26.59 0.87
CA LYS A 2 1.65 25.16 0.50
C LYS A 2 1.20 24.33 1.70
N ALA A 3 0.46 23.23 1.45
CA ALA A 3 0.14 22.30 2.50
C ALA A 3 1.43 21.63 3.04
N LYS A 4 1.43 21.36 4.34
CA LYS A 4 2.57 20.76 5.05
C LYS A 4 2.34 19.26 5.18
N ILE A 5 3.27 18.46 4.67
CA ILE A 5 3.19 17.00 4.71
C ILE A 5 4.37 16.43 5.49
N ALA A 6 4.06 15.57 6.47
CA ALA A 6 5.05 14.76 7.15
C ALA A 6 5.24 13.44 6.40
N ILE A 7 6.48 13.02 6.20
CA ILE A 7 6.85 11.72 5.66
C ILE A 7 7.56 10.95 6.77
N VAL A 8 7.02 9.81 7.16
CA VAL A 8 7.66 8.88 8.10
C VAL A 8 8.37 7.79 7.31
N GLY A 9 9.65 7.66 7.53
CA GLY A 9 10.55 6.77 6.79
C GLY A 9 11.39 7.51 5.75
N SER A 10 12.68 7.20 5.69
CA SER A 10 13.66 7.77 4.75
C SER A 10 14.22 6.77 3.74
N GLY A 11 13.74 5.55 3.76
CA GLY A 11 14.08 4.49 2.79
C GLY A 11 13.74 4.85 1.34
N ASN A 12 13.83 3.89 0.43
CA ASN A 12 13.63 4.11 -1.01
C ASN A 12 12.30 4.82 -1.32
N ILE A 13 11.20 4.41 -0.67
CA ILE A 13 9.88 4.99 -0.90
C ILE A 13 9.78 6.40 -0.31
N GLY A 14 10.23 6.60 0.94
CA GLY A 14 10.23 7.92 1.57
C GLY A 14 11.08 8.93 0.79
N TRP A 15 12.23 8.50 0.28
CA TRP A 15 13.05 9.32 -0.61
C TRP A 15 12.32 9.68 -1.91
N ALA A 16 11.70 8.69 -2.57
CA ALA A 16 10.95 8.92 -3.81
C ALA A 16 9.78 9.88 -3.60
N LEU A 17 8.98 9.70 -2.55
CA LEU A 17 7.90 10.59 -2.17
C LEU A 17 8.40 12.03 -1.96
N LYS A 18 9.51 12.19 -1.24
CA LYS A 18 10.13 13.52 -1.06
C LYS A 18 10.50 14.17 -2.39
N GLN A 19 11.09 13.40 -3.34
CA GLN A 19 11.44 13.95 -4.66
C GLN A 19 10.21 14.39 -5.46
N LEU A 20 9.14 13.59 -5.42
CA LEU A 20 7.91 13.86 -6.15
C LEU A 20 7.14 15.06 -5.59
N LEU A 21 7.06 15.17 -4.26
CA LEU A 21 6.18 16.12 -3.59
C LEU A 21 6.83 17.49 -3.27
N LYS A 22 8.16 17.60 -3.21
CA LYS A 22 8.89 18.81 -2.75
C LYS A 22 8.61 20.08 -3.56
N LYS A 23 8.12 19.97 -4.79
CA LYS A 23 7.79 21.14 -5.61
C LYS A 23 6.47 21.80 -5.19
N ASP A 24 5.51 20.98 -4.75
CA ASP A 24 4.12 21.40 -4.52
C ASP A 24 3.78 21.56 -3.05
N TYR A 25 4.51 20.89 -2.16
CA TYR A 25 4.24 20.82 -0.72
C TYR A 25 5.44 21.26 0.12
N ASP A 26 5.16 21.68 1.35
CA ASP A 26 6.16 21.90 2.41
C ASP A 26 6.37 20.56 3.15
N LEU A 27 7.56 19.99 3.04
CA LEU A 27 7.82 18.61 3.47
C LEU A 27 8.69 18.58 4.72
N LYS A 28 8.31 17.72 5.65
CA LYS A 28 9.09 17.32 6.80
C LYS A 28 9.24 15.80 6.79
N GLN A 29 10.43 15.28 7.03
CA GLN A 29 10.72 13.85 7.03
C GLN A 29 11.36 13.45 8.35
N GLY A 30 10.99 12.26 8.86
CA GLY A 30 11.57 11.68 10.07
C GLY A 30 11.78 10.19 9.91
N ASP A 31 12.88 9.71 10.51
CA ASP A 31 13.28 8.30 10.49
C ASP A 31 13.98 7.94 11.81
N ILE A 32 14.04 6.66 12.12
CA ILE A 32 14.74 6.15 13.29
C ILE A 32 16.24 6.50 13.25
N GLU A 33 16.83 6.55 12.06
CA GLU A 33 18.22 6.94 11.85
C GLU A 33 18.49 8.41 12.20
N ASP A 34 17.46 9.26 12.07
CA ASP A 34 17.49 10.67 12.46
C ASP A 34 17.04 10.91 13.93
N GLY A 35 16.80 9.82 14.68
CA GLY A 35 16.37 9.84 16.08
C GLY A 35 14.86 10.01 16.28
N PHE A 36 14.04 9.88 15.23
CA PHE A 36 12.59 9.84 15.33
C PHE A 36 12.09 8.41 15.39
N ASP A 37 11.57 7.99 16.56
CA ASP A 37 10.98 6.66 16.76
C ASP A 37 9.45 6.72 16.67
N ALA A 38 8.88 6.15 15.61
CA ALA A 38 7.44 6.06 15.40
C ALA A 38 6.74 5.03 16.33
N ASN A 39 7.48 4.24 17.12
CA ASN A 39 6.91 3.46 18.21
C ASN A 39 6.61 4.31 19.45
N ASP A 40 7.27 5.45 19.61
CA ASP A 40 7.03 6.40 20.69
C ASP A 40 5.91 7.38 20.29
N ILE A 41 4.73 7.19 20.85
CA ILE A 41 3.55 8.03 20.58
C ILE A 41 3.81 9.51 20.90
N SER A 42 4.64 9.82 21.90
CA SER A 42 4.94 11.20 22.24
C SER A 42 5.77 11.87 21.14
N GLN A 43 6.75 11.18 20.58
CA GLN A 43 7.51 11.65 19.43
C GLN A 43 6.64 11.79 18.19
N VAL A 44 5.72 10.84 17.94
CA VAL A 44 4.76 10.95 16.84
C VAL A 44 3.88 12.18 16.99
N LYS A 45 3.35 12.45 18.21
CA LYS A 45 2.55 13.66 18.48
C LYS A 45 3.34 14.94 18.23
N ASP A 46 4.59 15.01 18.67
CA ASP A 46 5.45 16.17 18.45
C ASP A 46 5.82 16.32 16.97
N PHE A 47 6.10 15.22 16.31
CA PHE A 47 6.44 15.20 14.88
C PHE A 47 5.26 15.62 14.00
N LEU A 48 4.02 15.31 14.35
CA LEU A 48 2.85 15.67 13.55
C LEU A 48 2.26 17.06 13.88
N LYS A 49 2.84 17.82 14.81
CA LYS A 49 2.35 19.18 15.10
C LYS A 49 2.45 20.11 13.88
N GLY A 50 1.29 20.67 13.54
CA GLY A 50 1.17 21.70 12.51
C GLY A 50 1.38 21.21 11.07
N VAL A 51 1.14 19.91 10.82
CA VAL A 51 1.07 19.35 9.46
C VAL A 51 -0.38 19.11 9.06
N ASP A 52 -0.65 19.17 7.77
CA ASP A 52 -1.97 18.95 7.19
C ASP A 52 -2.18 17.47 6.85
N ALA A 53 -1.10 16.76 6.53
CA ALA A 53 -1.14 15.34 6.19
C ALA A 53 0.13 14.61 6.63
N VAL A 54 0.03 13.29 6.82
CA VAL A 54 1.17 12.39 7.04
C VAL A 54 1.11 11.22 6.07
N ILE A 55 2.28 10.86 5.53
CA ILE A 55 2.47 9.66 4.70
C ILE A 55 3.45 8.75 5.45
N SER A 56 2.98 7.55 5.82
CA SER A 56 3.84 6.53 6.39
C SER A 56 4.45 5.68 5.29
N ALA A 57 5.76 5.79 5.12
CA ALA A 57 6.60 4.97 4.24
C ALA A 57 7.55 4.07 5.04
N GLY A 58 7.26 3.87 6.31
CA GLY A 58 7.94 2.97 7.24
C GLY A 58 7.31 1.57 7.27
N PRO A 59 7.82 0.69 8.14
CA PRO A 59 7.24 -0.63 8.37
C PRO A 59 5.79 -0.55 8.86
N PHE A 60 4.94 -1.48 8.44
CA PHE A 60 3.51 -1.48 8.82
C PHE A 60 3.27 -1.52 10.35
N ALA A 61 4.22 -2.07 11.11
CA ALA A 61 4.14 -2.14 12.58
C ALA A 61 3.95 -0.78 13.28
N VAL A 62 4.46 0.32 12.69
CA VAL A 62 4.32 1.67 13.27
C VAL A 62 3.07 2.41 12.79
N ASN A 63 2.38 1.90 11.79
CA ASN A 63 1.25 2.58 11.14
C ASN A 63 0.08 2.84 12.09
N LYS A 64 -0.23 1.89 12.97
CA LYS A 64 -1.31 2.04 13.97
C LYS A 64 -1.09 3.26 14.88
N ASN A 65 0.14 3.50 15.32
CA ASN A 65 0.48 4.66 16.16
C ASN A 65 0.33 5.96 15.39
N ILE A 66 0.88 6.03 14.18
CA ILE A 66 0.83 7.23 13.34
C ILE A 66 -0.61 7.56 12.97
N ALA A 67 -1.39 6.56 12.53
CA ALA A 67 -2.79 6.73 12.15
C ALA A 67 -3.66 7.18 13.34
N SER A 68 -3.43 6.62 14.53
CA SER A 68 -4.17 7.03 15.74
C SER A 68 -3.92 8.49 16.07
N VAL A 69 -2.66 8.92 16.08
CA VAL A 69 -2.30 10.32 16.35
C VAL A 69 -2.85 11.24 15.25
N ALA A 70 -2.80 10.83 13.98
CA ALA A 70 -3.37 11.59 12.88
C ALA A 70 -4.90 11.75 13.04
N ALA A 71 -5.61 10.66 13.37
CA ALA A 71 -7.05 10.68 13.60
C ALA A 71 -7.44 11.61 14.75
N GLU A 72 -6.75 11.52 15.91
CA GLU A 72 -6.97 12.36 17.08
C GLU A 72 -6.80 13.87 16.79
N ASN A 73 -5.97 14.22 15.83
CA ASN A 73 -5.60 15.61 15.53
C ASN A 73 -6.18 16.13 14.19
N GLY A 74 -7.08 15.38 13.55
CA GLY A 74 -7.68 15.77 12.27
C GLY A 74 -6.67 15.92 11.12
N ILE A 75 -5.57 15.14 11.15
CA ILE A 75 -4.52 15.12 10.13
C ILE A 75 -4.87 14.03 9.10
N ALA A 76 -4.77 14.34 7.81
CA ALA A 76 -4.95 13.33 6.77
C ALA A 76 -3.83 12.28 6.84
N TYR A 77 -4.17 11.00 6.75
CA TYR A 77 -3.23 9.89 6.87
C TYR A 77 -3.22 9.03 5.61
N PHE A 78 -2.02 8.64 5.19
CA PHE A 78 -1.79 7.72 4.07
C PHE A 78 -0.66 6.75 4.41
N ASP A 79 -0.78 5.50 3.98
CA ASP A 79 0.29 4.51 4.05
C ASP A 79 0.28 3.56 2.85
N LEU A 80 1.26 2.65 2.80
CA LEU A 80 1.43 1.67 1.73
C LEU A 80 1.21 0.24 2.22
N THR A 81 0.59 0.04 3.40
CA THR A 81 0.49 -1.28 4.01
C THR A 81 -0.41 -2.23 3.22
N GLU A 82 0.02 -3.48 3.14
CA GLU A 82 -0.77 -4.63 2.70
C GLU A 82 -1.34 -5.42 3.89
N ASP A 83 -0.90 -5.12 5.12
CA ASP A 83 -1.30 -5.85 6.32
C ASP A 83 -2.78 -5.65 6.64
N VAL A 84 -3.52 -6.76 6.68
CA VAL A 84 -4.98 -6.77 6.83
C VAL A 84 -5.38 -6.20 8.20
N GLU A 85 -4.73 -6.65 9.28
CA GLU A 85 -5.05 -6.22 10.64
C GLU A 85 -4.81 -4.72 10.84
N THR A 86 -3.71 -4.20 10.31
CA THR A 86 -3.40 -2.77 10.33
C THR A 86 -4.42 -1.97 9.54
N THR A 87 -4.80 -2.45 8.37
CA THR A 87 -5.80 -1.81 7.50
C THR A 87 -7.17 -1.74 8.19
N GLU A 88 -7.63 -2.85 8.77
CA GLU A 88 -8.91 -2.89 9.51
C GLU A 88 -8.89 -1.97 10.73
N TYR A 89 -7.78 -1.94 11.47
CA TYR A 89 -7.61 -1.03 12.58
C TYR A 89 -7.74 0.43 12.13
N ILE A 90 -7.04 0.85 11.08
CA ILE A 90 -7.07 2.23 10.57
C ILE A 90 -8.48 2.59 10.09
N ARG A 91 -9.16 1.69 9.39
CA ARG A 91 -10.55 1.89 8.94
C ARG A 91 -11.56 2.01 10.08
N SER A 92 -11.25 1.43 11.25
CA SER A 92 -12.09 1.53 12.44
C SER A 92 -11.97 2.86 13.19
N LEU A 93 -10.91 3.62 12.95
CA LEU A 93 -10.67 4.90 13.62
C LEU A 93 -11.70 5.94 13.17
N LYS A 94 -12.13 6.76 14.12
CA LYS A 94 -12.97 7.94 13.83
C LYS A 94 -12.07 9.14 13.59
N SER A 95 -12.26 9.83 12.50
CA SER A 95 -11.50 11.03 12.16
C SER A 95 -12.37 12.02 11.40
N GLU A 96 -12.09 13.30 11.57
CA GLU A 96 -12.69 14.38 10.76
C GLU A 96 -12.02 14.53 9.39
N ASN A 97 -10.87 13.86 9.18
CA ASN A 97 -10.13 13.90 7.94
C ASN A 97 -9.96 12.49 7.35
N ILE A 98 -9.38 12.41 6.15
CA ILE A 98 -9.15 11.16 5.43
C ILE A 98 -8.11 10.31 6.16
N LEU A 99 -8.43 9.05 6.39
CA LEU A 99 -7.48 8.01 6.76
C LEU A 99 -7.50 6.95 5.65
N MET A 100 -6.45 6.92 4.84
CA MET A 100 -6.37 6.07 3.65
C MET A 100 -5.16 5.14 3.72
N PRO A 101 -5.30 3.93 4.26
CA PRO A 101 -4.30 2.90 4.12
C PRO A 101 -4.25 2.34 2.69
N GLN A 102 -3.27 1.50 2.39
CA GLN A 102 -3.18 0.77 1.12
C GLN A 102 -2.95 1.67 -0.11
N CYS A 103 -2.12 2.71 0.01
CA CYS A 103 -1.77 3.61 -1.09
C CYS A 103 -0.46 3.21 -1.80
N GLY A 104 -0.14 1.90 -1.86
CA GLY A 104 1.02 1.36 -2.54
C GLY A 104 0.82 1.18 -4.05
N LEU A 105 1.61 0.29 -4.65
CA LEU A 105 1.42 -0.13 -6.04
C LEU A 105 0.25 -1.13 -6.14
N ALA A 106 0.30 -2.18 -5.32
CA ALA A 106 -0.77 -3.14 -5.07
C ALA A 106 -0.64 -3.62 -3.61
N PRO A 107 -1.62 -3.28 -2.78
CA PRO A 107 -2.83 -2.50 -3.06
C PRO A 107 -2.55 -1.00 -3.26
N GLY A 108 -3.37 -0.34 -4.09
CA GLY A 108 -3.34 1.12 -4.29
C GLY A 108 -3.45 1.53 -5.74
N ALA A 109 -2.32 1.82 -6.41
CA ALA A 109 -2.31 2.36 -7.77
C ALA A 109 -3.05 1.45 -8.77
N ILE A 110 -2.89 0.12 -8.69
CA ILE A 110 -3.58 -0.81 -9.58
C ILE A 110 -5.11 -0.73 -9.41
N ASN A 111 -5.59 -0.56 -8.17
CA ASN A 111 -7.02 -0.43 -7.88
C ASN A 111 -7.60 0.87 -8.46
N ILE A 112 -6.85 1.97 -8.34
CA ILE A 112 -7.23 3.28 -8.91
C ILE A 112 -7.30 3.18 -10.45
N CYS A 113 -6.29 2.57 -11.07
CA CYS A 113 -6.26 2.35 -12.51
C CYS A 113 -7.44 1.48 -12.96
N ALA A 114 -7.69 0.36 -12.27
CA ALA A 114 -8.81 -0.52 -12.58
C ALA A 114 -10.16 0.21 -12.49
N ALA A 115 -10.41 0.95 -11.41
CA ALA A 115 -11.61 1.73 -11.24
C ALA A 115 -11.77 2.81 -12.34
N GLY A 116 -10.68 3.50 -12.69
CA GLY A 116 -10.67 4.49 -13.76
C GLY A 116 -10.97 3.89 -15.14
N MET A 117 -10.48 2.67 -15.40
CA MET A 117 -10.78 1.93 -16.63
C MET A 117 -12.22 1.44 -16.67
N MET A 118 -12.72 0.85 -15.58
CA MET A 118 -14.09 0.35 -15.46
C MET A 118 -15.13 1.46 -15.78
N ASN A 119 -14.88 2.68 -15.32
CA ASN A 119 -15.76 3.83 -15.58
C ASN A 119 -15.86 4.24 -17.06
N GLN A 120 -15.09 3.65 -17.94
CA GLN A 120 -15.14 3.92 -19.39
C GLN A 120 -16.04 2.94 -20.17
N PHE A 121 -16.63 1.95 -19.48
CA PHE A 121 -17.47 0.92 -20.05
C PHE A 121 -18.89 0.97 -19.47
N ASP A 122 -19.89 0.68 -20.30
CA ASP A 122 -21.29 0.59 -19.85
C ASP A 122 -21.54 -0.62 -18.94
N SER A 123 -20.76 -1.69 -19.13
CA SER A 123 -20.77 -2.89 -18.31
C SER A 123 -19.40 -3.55 -18.30
N VAL A 124 -19.05 -4.16 -17.19
CA VAL A 124 -17.79 -4.87 -17.00
C VAL A 124 -18.10 -6.28 -16.52
N ASN A 125 -17.63 -7.29 -17.22
CA ASN A 125 -17.86 -8.70 -16.86
C ASN A 125 -16.71 -9.25 -16.02
N GLU A 126 -15.48 -8.75 -16.22
CA GLU A 126 -14.30 -9.26 -15.56
C GLU A 126 -13.25 -8.17 -15.42
N VAL A 127 -12.56 -8.14 -14.29
CA VAL A 127 -11.38 -7.30 -14.04
C VAL A 127 -10.27 -8.19 -13.50
N LEU A 128 -9.19 -8.29 -14.25
CA LEU A 128 -7.99 -9.03 -13.86
C LEU A 128 -6.87 -8.04 -13.54
N MET A 129 -6.49 -7.96 -12.28
CA MET A 129 -5.41 -7.09 -11.83
C MET A 129 -4.17 -7.94 -11.56
N ARG A 130 -3.08 -7.64 -12.27
CA ARG A 130 -1.80 -8.34 -12.12
C ARG A 130 -0.71 -7.34 -11.81
N VAL A 131 0.13 -7.67 -10.88
CA VAL A 131 1.33 -6.90 -10.53
C VAL A 131 2.51 -7.86 -10.39
N GLY A 132 3.68 -7.42 -10.73
CA GLY A 132 4.90 -8.20 -10.58
C GLY A 132 6.11 -7.29 -10.37
N ALA A 133 7.08 -7.77 -9.61
CA ALA A 133 8.38 -7.15 -9.41
C ALA A 133 9.46 -8.22 -9.65
N LEU A 134 9.73 -8.48 -10.92
CA LEU A 134 10.64 -9.55 -11.35
C LEU A 134 12.00 -8.98 -11.73
N PRO A 135 13.11 -9.66 -11.38
CA PRO A 135 14.42 -9.29 -11.86
C PRO A 135 14.54 -9.62 -13.36
N ARG A 136 15.21 -8.75 -14.09
CA ARG A 136 15.50 -9.03 -15.52
C ARG A 136 16.28 -10.33 -15.74
N PHE A 137 17.11 -10.68 -14.77
CA PHE A 137 17.87 -11.93 -14.75
C PHE A 137 17.57 -12.65 -13.44
N THR A 138 17.00 -13.85 -13.53
CA THR A 138 16.68 -14.66 -12.36
C THR A 138 17.96 -15.15 -11.70
N THR A 139 18.07 -14.94 -10.39
CA THR A 139 19.22 -15.34 -9.58
C THR A 139 18.86 -16.35 -8.49
N ASN A 140 17.57 -16.69 -8.37
CA ASN A 140 17.07 -17.63 -7.37
C ASN A 140 15.90 -18.46 -7.92
N GLU A 141 15.55 -19.53 -7.23
CA GLU A 141 14.49 -20.47 -7.63
C GLU A 141 13.10 -19.82 -7.71
N MET A 142 12.83 -18.79 -6.90
CA MET A 142 11.56 -18.07 -6.90
C MET A 142 11.43 -17.06 -8.04
N SER A 143 12.49 -16.80 -8.79
CA SER A 143 12.53 -15.77 -9.84
C SER A 143 12.04 -14.40 -9.36
N TYR A 144 12.19 -14.10 -8.08
CA TYR A 144 11.72 -12.89 -7.43
C TYR A 144 12.89 -12.10 -6.82
N TYR A 145 12.82 -10.78 -6.90
CA TYR A 145 13.80 -9.89 -6.27
C TYR A 145 13.12 -9.09 -5.15
N LEU A 146 13.44 -9.43 -3.91
CA LEU A 146 12.89 -8.77 -2.74
C LEU A 146 13.53 -7.38 -2.56
N SER A 147 12.80 -6.35 -2.90
CA SER A 147 13.21 -4.95 -2.78
C SER A 147 12.48 -4.18 -1.67
N TRP A 148 11.65 -4.85 -0.89
CA TRP A 148 10.77 -4.26 0.13
C TRP A 148 10.66 -5.17 1.37
N SER A 149 9.59 -5.09 2.15
CA SER A 149 9.43 -5.81 3.42
C SER A 149 9.36 -7.33 3.24
N THR A 150 10.26 -8.08 3.88
CA THR A 150 10.20 -9.55 3.93
C THR A 150 8.91 -10.04 4.60
N ASN A 151 8.49 -9.39 5.68
CA ASN A 151 7.24 -9.74 6.37
C ASN A 151 6.01 -9.47 5.48
N GLY A 152 6.02 -8.37 4.72
CA GLY A 152 4.98 -8.09 3.75
C GLY A 152 4.88 -9.17 2.68
N LEU A 153 6.02 -9.59 2.11
CA LEU A 153 6.04 -10.69 1.14
C LEU A 153 5.49 -11.99 1.73
N ILE A 154 5.86 -12.34 2.96
CA ILE A 154 5.32 -13.52 3.63
C ILE A 154 3.80 -13.40 3.78
N ASN A 155 3.28 -12.25 4.18
CA ASN A 155 1.85 -12.01 4.29
C ASN A 155 1.14 -12.23 2.95
N GLU A 156 1.68 -11.72 1.84
CA GLU A 156 1.10 -11.90 0.50
C GLU A 156 0.95 -13.39 0.12
N TYR A 157 1.90 -14.21 0.52
CA TYR A 157 1.92 -15.65 0.17
C TYR A 157 1.21 -16.56 1.17
N CYS A 158 0.82 -16.04 2.34
CA CYS A 158 0.23 -16.84 3.42
C CYS A 158 -1.20 -16.45 3.78
N ASN A 159 -1.61 -15.20 3.54
CA ASN A 159 -2.94 -14.72 3.91
C ASN A 159 -3.94 -14.91 2.77
N GLU A 160 -5.21 -15.13 3.13
CA GLU A 160 -6.31 -15.13 2.16
C GLU A 160 -6.45 -13.76 1.47
N ALA A 161 -6.79 -13.77 0.20
CA ALA A 161 -7.08 -12.59 -0.60
C ALA A 161 -8.58 -12.38 -0.77
N ASP A 162 -8.99 -11.11 -0.83
CA ASP A 162 -10.36 -10.75 -1.21
C ASP A 162 -10.51 -10.78 -2.74
N ALA A 163 -11.60 -11.39 -3.21
CA ALA A 163 -11.97 -11.41 -4.61
C ALA A 163 -13.49 -11.19 -4.76
N ILE A 164 -13.93 -10.87 -5.97
CA ILE A 164 -15.34 -10.82 -6.31
C ILE A 164 -15.61 -11.91 -7.35
N TYR A 165 -16.54 -12.81 -7.06
CA TYR A 165 -16.98 -13.85 -7.95
C TYR A 165 -18.52 -13.83 -8.08
N GLU A 166 -19.04 -13.75 -9.30
CA GLU A 166 -20.48 -13.58 -9.57
C GLU A 166 -21.12 -12.45 -8.73
N GLY A 167 -20.46 -11.30 -8.65
CA GLY A 167 -20.91 -10.14 -7.90
C GLY A 167 -20.87 -10.29 -6.37
N LYS A 168 -20.28 -11.33 -5.83
CA LYS A 168 -20.18 -11.58 -4.39
C LYS A 168 -18.72 -11.53 -3.93
N SER A 169 -18.48 -10.91 -2.80
CA SER A 169 -17.18 -10.97 -2.13
C SER A 169 -16.89 -12.38 -1.65
N VAL A 170 -15.74 -12.91 -2.01
CA VAL A 170 -15.25 -14.24 -1.61
C VAL A 170 -13.80 -14.14 -1.13
N LYS A 171 -13.38 -15.11 -0.32
CA LYS A 171 -11.97 -15.30 0.02
C LYS A 171 -11.37 -16.36 -0.90
N VAL A 172 -10.16 -16.08 -1.40
CA VAL A 172 -9.37 -17.01 -2.21
C VAL A 172 -8.04 -17.27 -1.54
N MET A 173 -7.53 -18.47 -1.69
CA MET A 173 -6.25 -18.84 -1.09
C MET A 173 -5.10 -18.26 -1.91
N PRO A 174 -4.01 -17.85 -1.24
CA PRO A 174 -2.78 -17.48 -1.94
C PRO A 174 -2.23 -18.68 -2.71
N LEU A 175 -1.49 -18.42 -3.79
CA LEU A 175 -0.88 -19.39 -4.69
C LEU A 175 -1.87 -20.23 -5.52
N GLU A 176 -3.17 -20.08 -5.29
CA GLU A 176 -4.19 -20.69 -6.15
C GLU A 176 -4.45 -19.83 -7.41
N GLY A 177 -5.22 -20.39 -8.35
CA GLY A 177 -5.53 -19.69 -9.59
C GLY A 177 -4.33 -19.49 -10.51
N ALA A 178 -3.34 -20.39 -10.44
CA ALA A 178 -2.13 -20.28 -11.26
C ALA A 178 -2.46 -20.27 -12.76
N GLU A 179 -1.95 -19.25 -13.46
CA GLU A 179 -2.13 -19.07 -14.90
C GLU A 179 -0.80 -18.71 -15.58
N LYS A 180 -0.73 -18.99 -16.88
CA LYS A 180 0.35 -18.50 -17.72
C LYS A 180 -0.12 -17.29 -18.53
N ILE A 181 0.60 -16.21 -18.45
CA ILE A 181 0.32 -14.98 -19.19
C ILE A 181 1.52 -14.62 -20.06
N VAL A 182 1.26 -13.94 -21.17
CA VAL A 182 2.32 -13.43 -22.05
C VAL A 182 2.19 -11.91 -22.11
N ILE A 183 3.26 -11.22 -21.73
CA ILE A 183 3.35 -9.76 -21.78
C ILE A 183 4.57 -9.41 -22.65
N GLU A 184 4.34 -8.66 -23.71
CA GLU A 184 5.40 -8.22 -24.67
C GLU A 184 6.26 -9.38 -25.22
N GLY A 185 5.66 -10.58 -25.36
CA GLY A 185 6.33 -11.78 -25.86
C GLY A 185 7.08 -12.60 -24.80
N GLU A 186 7.13 -12.16 -23.57
CA GLU A 186 7.68 -12.90 -22.44
C GLU A 186 6.59 -13.64 -21.69
N SER A 187 6.86 -14.89 -21.27
CA SER A 187 5.92 -15.74 -20.53
C SER A 187 6.14 -15.60 -19.04
N PHE A 188 5.05 -15.37 -18.30
CA PHE A 188 5.03 -15.25 -16.84
C PHE A 188 4.03 -16.25 -16.25
N GLU A 189 4.25 -16.60 -15.00
CA GLU A 189 3.27 -17.30 -14.17
C GLU A 189 2.67 -16.28 -13.18
N ALA A 190 1.34 -16.26 -13.08
CA ALA A 190 0.60 -15.45 -12.15
C ALA A 190 -0.29 -16.33 -11.26
N PHE A 191 -0.48 -15.93 -10.03
CA PHE A 191 -1.31 -16.63 -9.04
C PHE A 191 -1.85 -15.62 -8.01
N ASN A 192 -2.82 -16.04 -7.20
CA ASN A 192 -3.41 -15.20 -6.18
C ASN A 192 -2.41 -14.85 -5.07
N THR A 193 -2.43 -13.58 -4.63
CA THR A 193 -1.71 -13.11 -3.44
C THR A 193 -2.60 -12.19 -2.62
N SER A 194 -2.37 -12.10 -1.30
CA SER A 194 -3.27 -11.35 -0.41
C SER A 194 -3.11 -9.83 -0.44
N GLY A 195 -2.04 -9.30 -0.93
CA GLY A 195 -1.75 -7.85 -0.91
C GLY A 195 -2.57 -7.01 -1.91
N GLY A 196 -3.24 -7.64 -2.86
CA GLY A 196 -4.10 -6.99 -3.84
C GLY A 196 -5.45 -7.68 -3.94
N LEU A 197 -6.44 -7.00 -4.48
CA LEU A 197 -7.65 -7.66 -4.96
C LEU A 197 -7.24 -8.58 -6.11
N SER A 198 -7.24 -9.90 -5.90
CA SER A 198 -6.71 -10.79 -6.94
C SER A 198 -7.79 -11.07 -7.91
N LEU A 199 -8.80 -11.31 -8.12
CA LEU A 199 -9.72 -11.53 -9.26
C LEU A 199 -11.10 -10.91 -8.99
N ILE A 200 -11.52 -10.02 -9.87
CA ILE A 200 -12.91 -9.56 -9.88
C ILE A 200 -13.59 -10.22 -11.07
N HIS A 201 -14.34 -11.26 -10.85
CA HIS A 201 -15.36 -11.76 -11.76
C HIS A 201 -16.70 -11.14 -11.35
N ILE A 202 -17.23 -10.27 -12.17
CA ILE A 202 -18.53 -9.63 -11.97
C ILE A 202 -19.61 -10.44 -12.67
#